data_cd539dbb9a5c1267c3248e3c83e9f366
#
_entry.id   cd539dbb9a5c1267c3248e3c83e9f366
#
_cell.length_a   1.000
_cell.length_b   1.000
_cell.length_c   1.000
_cell.angle_alpha   90.00
_cell.angle_beta   90.00
_cell.angle_gamma   90.00
#
_symmetry.space_group_name_H-M   'P 1'
#
loop_
_entity.id
_entity.type
_entity.pdbx_description
1 polymer ?
#
loop_
_entity_poly.entity_id
_entity_poly.type
_entity_poly.pdbx_seq_one_letter_code
_entity_poly.pdbx_strand_id
1 'polypeptide(L)'
;MDSLPKSRLLRFVERAVVLARRAVARYATRYSRKRFTLRQHVVLLCLKGKKTTTYRDLVDELIEMPRIRDALDLDSIPAPSTLCKAFDRLEMAVWRVLLNVSLADLPVNGVTGIDASEFERAHVSTHYTKRTNLTIQQLKTTLLVDTATNAVLDIHVTTTRKHDTQIAPQVVKRNAASITVLTGDKGYDDQKLRRLARDHDIRPLIKHREFTSLHKAWNARLDNDLYNRRNMNETVNAAIKQKFGAFVRSRRWWKQFRELVIKCVVHNVDRALAISCEEVDCSRF
;
A
#
# COMPACT_ATOMS: atom_id res chain seq x y z
N MET A 1 -6.05 -18.84 -35.27
CA MET A 1 -5.20 -19.17 -34.10
C MET A 1 -5.78 -18.47 -32.91
N ASP A 2 -6.43 -19.19 -32.02
CA ASP A 2 -6.96 -18.62 -30.80
C ASP A 2 -5.81 -18.07 -29.95
N SER A 3 -5.91 -16.78 -29.60
CA SER A 3 -4.92 -16.15 -28.76
C SER A 3 -4.91 -16.79 -27.37
N LEU A 4 -3.74 -17.14 -26.86
CA LEU A 4 -3.59 -17.69 -25.51
C LEU A 4 -4.29 -16.79 -24.47
N PRO A 5 -4.99 -17.34 -23.48
CA PRO A 5 -5.69 -16.57 -22.48
C PRO A 5 -4.72 -15.65 -21.72
N LYS A 6 -5.23 -14.53 -21.24
CA LYS A 6 -4.42 -13.59 -20.46
C LYS A 6 -4.12 -14.17 -19.08
N SER A 7 -2.83 -14.31 -18.75
CA SER A 7 -2.40 -14.71 -17.43
C SER A 7 -2.75 -13.61 -16.39
N ARG A 8 -2.87 -13.99 -15.11
CA ARG A 8 -3.06 -13.03 -14.01
C ARG A 8 -1.93 -11.99 -13.96
N LEU A 9 -0.70 -12.38 -14.32
CA LEU A 9 0.44 -11.47 -14.38
C LEU A 9 0.29 -10.44 -15.50
N LEU A 10 -0.16 -10.84 -16.68
CA LEU A 10 -0.40 -9.92 -17.80
C LEU A 10 -1.51 -8.93 -17.44
N ARG A 11 -2.63 -9.40 -16.87
CA ARG A 11 -3.72 -8.50 -16.40
C ARG A 11 -3.21 -7.49 -15.36
N PHE A 12 -2.33 -7.92 -14.45
CA PHE A 12 -1.68 -7.04 -13.48
C PHE A 12 -0.86 -5.95 -14.17
N VAL A 13 -0.05 -6.31 -15.16
CA VAL A 13 0.78 -5.34 -15.91
C VAL A 13 -0.09 -4.37 -16.69
N GLU A 14 -1.09 -4.85 -17.42
CA GLU A 14 -2.04 -3.99 -18.16
C GLU A 14 -2.71 -2.98 -17.22
N ARG A 15 -3.15 -3.43 -16.04
CA ARG A 15 -3.73 -2.55 -15.02
C ARG A 15 -2.73 -1.54 -14.50
N ALA A 16 -1.53 -1.98 -14.16
CA ALA A 16 -0.45 -1.10 -13.69
C ALA A 16 -0.06 -0.05 -14.75
N VAL A 17 -0.14 -0.38 -16.05
CA VAL A 17 0.06 0.60 -17.15
C VAL A 17 -1.02 1.68 -17.11
N VAL A 18 -2.29 1.33 -16.93
CA VAL A 18 -3.37 2.30 -16.81
C VAL A 18 -3.14 3.22 -15.61
N LEU A 19 -2.80 2.66 -14.46
CA LEU A 19 -2.50 3.44 -13.24
C LEU A 19 -1.29 4.36 -13.43
N ALA A 20 -0.21 3.86 -14.04
CA ALA A 20 0.97 4.66 -14.32
C ALA A 20 0.68 5.83 -15.29
N ARG A 21 -0.21 5.64 -16.27
CA ARG A 21 -0.65 6.71 -17.17
C ARG A 21 -1.39 7.83 -16.44
N ARG A 22 -2.18 7.48 -15.42
CA ARG A 22 -2.93 8.44 -14.58
C ARG A 22 -2.02 9.13 -13.54
N ALA A 23 -1.01 8.41 -13.02
CA ALA A 23 -0.19 8.87 -11.90
C ALA A 23 1.03 9.72 -12.33
N VAL A 24 1.61 9.47 -13.53
CA VAL A 24 2.86 10.11 -13.94
C VAL A 24 2.86 10.55 -15.40
N ALA A 25 3.59 11.62 -15.68
CA ALA A 25 3.87 12.05 -17.04
C ALA A 25 4.67 10.98 -17.81
N ARG A 26 4.67 11.05 -19.14
CA ARG A 26 5.44 10.12 -19.97
C ARG A 26 6.95 10.22 -19.69
N TYR A 27 7.48 11.44 -19.51
CA TYR A 27 8.88 11.73 -19.21
C TYR A 27 8.97 12.75 -18.07
N ALA A 28 10.04 12.71 -17.31
CA ALA A 28 10.25 13.64 -16.18
C ALA A 28 10.47 15.08 -16.66
N THR A 29 11.19 15.27 -17.79
CA THR A 29 11.44 16.58 -18.39
C THR A 29 11.51 16.45 -19.93
N ARG A 30 11.45 17.58 -20.64
CA ARG A 30 11.67 17.63 -22.11
C ARG A 30 13.06 17.14 -22.54
N TYR A 31 14.03 17.19 -21.64
CA TYR A 31 15.43 16.79 -21.87
C TYR A 31 15.69 15.32 -21.47
N SER A 32 14.69 14.60 -20.99
CA SER A 32 14.86 13.19 -20.63
C SER A 32 15.29 12.37 -21.85
N ARG A 33 16.21 11.43 -21.63
CA ARG A 33 16.53 10.41 -22.66
C ARG A 33 15.26 9.59 -22.95
N LYS A 34 14.78 9.60 -24.19
CA LYS A 34 13.50 8.98 -24.60
C LYS A 34 13.56 7.46 -24.78
N ARG A 35 14.58 6.79 -24.21
CA ARG A 35 14.73 5.34 -24.31
C ARG A 35 13.68 4.57 -23.49
N PHE A 36 13.42 5.04 -22.26
CA PHE A 36 12.40 4.47 -21.38
C PHE A 36 11.55 5.59 -20.78
N THR A 37 10.25 5.37 -20.75
CA THR A 37 9.30 6.31 -20.16
C THR A 37 9.27 6.18 -18.64
N LEU A 38 8.85 7.24 -17.96
CA LEU A 38 8.63 7.20 -16.52
C LEU A 38 7.55 6.17 -16.14
N ARG A 39 6.54 6.01 -17.01
CA ARG A 39 5.44 5.04 -16.87
C ARG A 39 5.95 3.61 -16.88
N GLN A 40 6.82 3.27 -17.83
CA GLN A 40 7.46 1.95 -17.89
C GLN A 40 8.27 1.66 -16.64
N HIS A 41 9.05 2.63 -16.14
CA HIS A 41 9.78 2.47 -14.88
C HIS A 41 8.86 2.18 -13.69
N VAL A 42 7.76 2.93 -13.55
CA VAL A 42 6.78 2.72 -12.47
C VAL A 42 6.20 1.30 -12.54
N VAL A 43 5.75 0.86 -13.71
CA VAL A 43 5.16 -0.48 -13.88
C VAL A 43 6.17 -1.58 -13.60
N LEU A 44 7.41 -1.45 -14.09
CA LEU A 44 8.48 -2.43 -13.83
C LEU A 44 8.83 -2.51 -12.35
N LEU A 45 8.79 -1.38 -11.61
CA LEU A 45 8.98 -1.36 -10.17
C LEU A 45 7.81 -2.00 -9.42
N CYS A 46 6.57 -1.79 -9.87
CA CYS A 46 5.40 -2.51 -9.35
C CYS A 46 5.49 -4.02 -9.65
N LEU A 47 5.90 -4.40 -10.87
CA LEU A 47 6.10 -5.80 -11.26
C LEU A 47 7.18 -6.47 -10.40
N LYS A 48 8.31 -5.76 -10.13
CA LYS A 48 9.34 -6.20 -9.19
C LYS A 48 8.75 -6.46 -7.81
N GLY A 49 7.93 -5.53 -7.30
CA GLY A 49 7.24 -5.68 -6.02
C GLY A 49 6.28 -6.87 -6.02
N LYS A 50 5.51 -7.04 -7.09
CA LYS A 50 4.57 -8.16 -7.29
C LYS A 50 5.25 -9.53 -7.25
N LYS A 51 6.41 -9.65 -7.90
CA LYS A 51 7.20 -10.88 -7.96
C LYS A 51 8.13 -11.07 -6.76
N THR A 52 8.24 -10.06 -5.89
CA THR A 52 9.19 -10.05 -4.75
C THR A 52 10.63 -10.38 -5.12
N THR A 53 11.03 -10.07 -6.36
CA THR A 53 12.30 -10.44 -6.98
C THR A 53 13.35 -9.33 -6.87
N THR A 54 14.59 -9.61 -7.28
CA THR A 54 15.65 -8.60 -7.39
C THR A 54 15.54 -7.84 -8.73
N TYR A 55 16.30 -6.75 -8.90
CA TYR A 55 16.37 -6.06 -10.19
C TYR A 55 17.01 -6.91 -11.29
N ARG A 56 17.97 -7.78 -10.93
CA ARG A 56 18.65 -8.65 -11.89
C ARG A 56 17.71 -9.74 -12.37
N ASP A 57 17.10 -10.47 -11.46
CA ASP A 57 16.18 -11.55 -11.77
C ASP A 57 14.96 -11.04 -12.56
N LEU A 58 14.41 -9.85 -12.21
CA LEU A 58 13.34 -9.26 -13.01
C LEU A 58 13.76 -9.00 -14.45
N VAL A 59 14.97 -8.46 -14.68
CA VAL A 59 15.48 -8.15 -16.00
C VAL A 59 15.71 -9.42 -16.80
N ASP A 60 16.25 -10.45 -16.18
CA ASP A 60 16.45 -11.76 -16.78
C ASP A 60 15.10 -12.41 -17.17
N GLU A 61 14.15 -12.45 -16.25
CA GLU A 61 12.81 -12.96 -16.52
C GLU A 61 12.08 -12.20 -17.64
N LEU A 62 12.31 -10.89 -17.79
CA LEU A 62 11.69 -10.10 -18.86
C LEU A 62 12.13 -10.54 -20.27
N ILE A 63 13.29 -11.18 -20.40
CA ILE A 63 13.76 -11.76 -21.66
C ILE A 63 12.77 -12.83 -22.14
N GLU A 64 12.29 -13.65 -21.23
CA GLU A 64 11.38 -14.76 -21.50
C GLU A 64 9.88 -14.36 -21.44
N MET A 65 9.57 -13.05 -21.26
CA MET A 65 8.19 -12.55 -21.14
C MET A 65 7.78 -11.62 -22.29
N PRO A 66 7.69 -12.08 -23.55
CA PRO A 66 7.37 -11.22 -24.70
C PRO A 66 6.03 -10.49 -24.51
N ARG A 67 4.97 -11.16 -24.06
CA ARG A 67 3.64 -10.56 -23.85
C ARG A 67 3.66 -9.42 -22.81
N ILE A 68 4.54 -9.48 -21.83
CA ILE A 68 4.73 -8.41 -20.83
C ILE A 68 5.49 -7.24 -21.45
N ARG A 69 6.51 -7.52 -22.28
CA ARG A 69 7.25 -6.48 -23.01
C ARG A 69 6.34 -5.73 -23.96
N ASP A 70 5.51 -6.44 -24.71
CA ASP A 70 4.53 -5.86 -25.63
C ASP A 70 3.51 -4.99 -24.88
N ALA A 71 2.97 -5.47 -23.76
CA ALA A 71 2.04 -4.70 -22.93
C ALA A 71 2.67 -3.42 -22.34
N LEU A 72 3.99 -3.40 -22.18
CA LEU A 72 4.76 -2.26 -21.70
C LEU A 72 5.30 -1.37 -22.83
N ASP A 73 5.12 -1.75 -24.09
CA ASP A 73 5.72 -1.05 -25.24
C ASP A 73 7.24 -0.89 -25.08
N LEU A 74 7.93 -2.01 -24.79
CA LEU A 74 9.36 -2.06 -24.52
C LEU A 74 10.12 -2.51 -25.76
N ASP A 75 10.76 -1.59 -26.49
CA ASP A 75 11.68 -1.88 -27.59
C ASP A 75 12.99 -2.54 -27.15
N SER A 76 13.37 -2.30 -25.90
CA SER A 76 14.59 -2.86 -25.31
C SER A 76 14.42 -3.09 -23.81
N ILE A 77 15.20 -4.02 -23.26
CA ILE A 77 15.15 -4.34 -21.83
C ILE A 77 16.06 -3.37 -21.06
N PRO A 78 15.54 -2.72 -19.99
CA PRO A 78 16.36 -1.83 -19.16
C PRO A 78 17.37 -2.60 -18.33
N ALA A 79 18.58 -2.09 -18.20
CA ALA A 79 19.57 -2.67 -17.28
C ALA A 79 19.08 -2.59 -15.82
N PRO A 80 19.46 -3.54 -14.93
CA PRO A 80 19.10 -3.53 -13.51
C PRO A 80 19.44 -2.20 -12.81
N SER A 81 20.58 -1.60 -13.16
CA SER A 81 21.01 -0.29 -12.66
C SER A 81 20.07 0.86 -13.08
N THR A 82 19.45 0.76 -14.27
CA THR A 82 18.47 1.75 -14.74
C THR A 82 17.23 1.74 -13.85
N LEU A 83 16.71 0.57 -13.52
CA LEU A 83 15.56 0.43 -12.61
C LEU A 83 15.89 0.87 -11.19
N CYS A 84 17.08 0.55 -10.70
CA CYS A 84 17.53 1.01 -9.38
C CYS A 84 17.61 2.54 -9.32
N LYS A 85 18.21 3.19 -10.35
CA LYS A 85 18.28 4.66 -10.46
C LYS A 85 16.88 5.29 -10.66
N ALA A 86 15.97 4.62 -11.35
CA ALA A 86 14.58 5.09 -11.49
C ALA A 86 13.88 5.09 -10.12
N PHE A 87 14.04 4.03 -9.34
CA PHE A 87 13.50 3.98 -7.97
C PHE A 87 14.08 5.07 -7.06
N ASP A 88 15.36 5.44 -7.25
CA ASP A 88 15.99 6.54 -6.53
C ASP A 88 15.42 7.91 -6.87
N ARG A 89 15.05 8.13 -8.14
CA ARG A 89 14.54 9.42 -8.62
C ARG A 89 13.05 9.64 -8.36
N LEU A 90 12.26 8.57 -8.34
CA LEU A 90 10.81 8.67 -8.08
C LEU A 90 10.56 9.05 -6.62
N GLU A 91 10.09 10.27 -6.41
CA GLU A 91 9.83 10.82 -5.08
C GLU A 91 8.61 10.17 -4.40
N MET A 92 8.49 10.35 -3.09
CA MET A 92 7.38 9.80 -2.31
C MET A 92 6.01 10.30 -2.80
N ALA A 93 5.93 11.53 -3.29
CA ALA A 93 4.70 12.10 -3.85
C ALA A 93 4.14 11.23 -5.00
N VAL A 94 5.00 10.76 -5.91
CA VAL A 94 4.60 9.88 -7.01
C VAL A 94 3.99 8.58 -6.49
N TRP A 95 4.61 7.97 -5.49
CA TRP A 95 4.12 6.71 -4.91
C TRP A 95 2.79 6.89 -4.17
N ARG A 96 2.60 8.04 -3.51
CA ARG A 96 1.31 8.38 -2.87
C ARG A 96 0.21 8.61 -3.90
N VAL A 97 0.51 9.33 -4.99
CA VAL A 97 -0.45 9.48 -6.10
C VAL A 97 -0.81 8.13 -6.69
N LEU A 98 0.19 7.24 -6.90
CA LEU A 98 -0.04 5.90 -7.43
C LEU A 98 -0.92 5.06 -6.48
N LEU A 99 -0.70 5.15 -5.17
CA LEU A 99 -1.54 4.49 -4.17
C LEU A 99 -2.98 5.00 -4.26
N ASN A 100 -3.17 6.30 -4.33
CA ASN A 100 -4.50 6.90 -4.42
C ASN A 100 -5.23 6.50 -5.72
N VAL A 101 -4.53 6.58 -6.86
CA VAL A 101 -5.09 6.18 -8.16
C VAL A 101 -5.41 4.67 -8.19
N SER A 102 -4.71 3.83 -7.41
CA SER A 102 -4.98 2.40 -7.34
C SER A 102 -6.34 2.05 -6.72
N LEU A 103 -6.99 3.00 -6.09
CA LEU A 103 -8.34 2.85 -5.51
C LEU A 103 -9.46 3.07 -6.52
N ALA A 104 -9.18 3.71 -7.67
CA ALA A 104 -10.21 4.17 -8.61
C ALA A 104 -11.12 3.05 -9.15
N ASP A 105 -10.66 1.81 -9.07
CA ASP A 105 -11.36 0.64 -9.60
C ASP A 105 -11.81 -0.33 -8.49
N LEU A 106 -11.86 0.17 -7.25
CA LEU A 106 -12.30 -0.56 -6.08
C LEU A 106 -13.56 0.11 -5.53
N PRO A 107 -14.63 -0.65 -5.25
CA PRO A 107 -15.88 -0.11 -4.71
C PRO A 107 -15.72 0.19 -3.20
N VAL A 108 -14.87 1.17 -2.87
CA VAL A 108 -14.66 1.61 -1.48
C VAL A 108 -15.94 2.24 -0.93
N ASN A 109 -16.31 1.89 0.30
CA ASN A 109 -17.57 2.32 0.92
C ASN A 109 -17.38 3.33 2.07
N GLY A 110 -16.15 3.66 2.39
CA GLY A 110 -15.81 4.63 3.44
C GLY A 110 -15.87 4.10 4.88
N VAL A 111 -16.27 2.84 5.10
CA VAL A 111 -16.12 2.20 6.42
C VAL A 111 -14.69 1.71 6.54
N THR A 112 -13.89 2.44 7.31
CA THR A 112 -12.44 2.25 7.36
C THR A 112 -11.98 1.75 8.72
N GLY A 113 -10.91 0.97 8.69
CA GLY A 113 -10.15 0.60 9.86
C GLY A 113 -8.77 1.26 9.86
N ILE A 114 -8.28 1.64 11.03
CA ILE A 114 -6.91 2.11 11.23
C ILE A 114 -6.19 1.17 12.19
N ASP A 115 -5.00 0.73 11.79
CA ASP A 115 -4.17 -0.15 12.62
C ASP A 115 -2.69 0.04 12.34
N ALA A 116 -1.86 -0.25 13.35
CA ALA A 116 -0.42 -0.18 13.26
C ALA A 116 0.21 -1.57 13.23
N SER A 117 1.23 -1.71 12.39
CA SER A 117 2.02 -2.93 12.29
C SER A 117 3.51 -2.59 12.13
N GLU A 118 4.38 -3.56 12.30
CA GLU A 118 5.82 -3.37 12.20
C GLU A 118 6.41 -4.20 11.07
N PHE A 119 7.39 -3.62 10.36
CA PHE A 119 8.17 -4.29 9.35
C PHE A 119 9.64 -4.29 9.76
N GLU A 120 10.28 -5.44 9.65
CA GLU A 120 11.71 -5.58 9.95
C GLU A 120 12.58 -4.96 8.87
N ARG A 121 13.78 -4.52 9.27
CA ARG A 121 14.82 -4.02 8.38
C ARG A 121 15.81 -5.13 8.10
N ALA A 122 15.61 -5.90 7.04
CA ALA A 122 16.34 -7.13 6.72
C ALA A 122 17.86 -6.99 6.62
N HIS A 123 18.40 -5.78 6.49
CA HIS A 123 19.84 -5.55 6.33
C HIS A 123 20.55 -5.10 7.61
N VAL A 124 19.83 -5.06 8.71
CA VAL A 124 20.43 -4.66 9.98
C VAL A 124 20.81 -5.94 10.73
N SER A 125 22.04 -6.43 10.50
CA SER A 125 22.55 -7.53 11.32
C SER A 125 22.64 -7.09 12.78
N THR A 126 22.44 -8.03 13.71
CA THR A 126 22.61 -7.78 15.16
C THR A 126 23.97 -7.20 15.50
N HIS A 127 24.98 -7.57 14.76
CA HIS A 127 26.35 -7.02 14.88
C HIS A 127 26.41 -5.56 14.43
N TYR A 128 25.76 -5.20 13.31
CA TYR A 128 25.73 -3.83 12.79
C TYR A 128 24.91 -2.91 13.70
N THR A 129 23.79 -3.37 14.23
CA THR A 129 22.96 -2.62 15.20
C THR A 129 23.72 -2.32 16.49
N LYS A 130 24.44 -3.29 17.03
CA LYS A 130 25.30 -3.09 18.21
C LYS A 130 26.41 -2.08 17.94
N ARG A 131 27.08 -2.17 16.80
CA ARG A 131 28.21 -1.29 16.42
C ARG A 131 27.78 0.16 16.15
N THR A 132 26.59 0.38 15.60
CA THR A 132 26.11 1.72 15.22
C THR A 132 25.13 2.31 16.22
N ASN A 133 24.94 1.67 17.39
CA ASN A 133 23.92 2.06 18.39
C ASN A 133 22.55 2.31 17.78
N LEU A 134 22.19 1.63 16.68
CA LEU A 134 20.89 1.73 16.05
C LEU A 134 19.85 1.08 16.95
N THR A 135 19.08 1.92 17.63
CA THR A 135 18.02 1.49 18.55
C THR A 135 16.74 1.06 17.83
N ILE A 136 16.61 1.35 16.51
CA ILE A 136 15.39 1.11 15.74
C ILE A 136 15.65 0.02 14.72
N GLN A 137 15.20 -1.19 15.01
CA GLN A 137 15.27 -2.34 14.10
C GLN A 137 14.05 -2.47 13.20
N GLN A 138 12.93 -1.88 13.59
CA GLN A 138 11.63 -2.02 12.93
C GLN A 138 11.11 -0.68 12.41
N LEU A 139 10.35 -0.74 11.31
CA LEU A 139 9.59 0.38 10.82
C LEU A 139 8.15 0.22 11.28
N LYS A 140 7.64 1.21 11.99
CA LYS A 140 6.22 1.25 12.35
C LYS A 140 5.43 1.76 11.15
N THR A 141 4.44 0.99 10.71
CA THR A 141 3.48 1.36 9.68
C THR A 141 2.10 1.50 10.29
N THR A 142 1.36 2.51 9.88
CA THR A 142 -0.07 2.64 10.19
C THR A 142 -0.83 2.59 8.88
N LEU A 143 -1.69 1.60 8.71
CA LEU A 143 -2.54 1.43 7.54
C LEU A 143 -3.94 1.99 7.83
N LEU A 144 -4.49 2.66 6.84
CA LEU A 144 -5.91 2.96 6.73
C LEU A 144 -6.49 2.07 5.63
N VAL A 145 -7.45 1.23 5.97
CA VAL A 145 -7.99 0.19 5.10
C VAL A 145 -9.50 0.36 4.96
N ASP A 146 -10.03 0.27 3.75
CA ASP A 146 -11.47 0.10 3.52
C ASP A 146 -11.86 -1.34 3.86
N THR A 147 -12.81 -1.49 4.79
CA THR A 147 -13.14 -2.81 5.38
C THR A 147 -14.04 -3.67 4.48
N ALA A 148 -14.63 -3.11 3.42
CA ALA A 148 -15.44 -3.86 2.47
C ALA A 148 -14.59 -4.51 1.39
N THR A 149 -13.64 -3.75 0.84
CA THR A 149 -12.80 -4.19 -0.28
C THR A 149 -11.44 -4.72 0.15
N ASN A 150 -11.05 -4.50 1.42
CA ASN A 150 -9.69 -4.71 1.92
C ASN A 150 -8.63 -3.89 1.17
N ALA A 151 -9.03 -2.75 0.61
CA ALA A 151 -8.14 -1.82 -0.07
C ALA A 151 -7.37 -0.96 0.93
N VAL A 152 -6.10 -0.75 0.69
CA VAL A 152 -5.28 0.18 1.48
C VAL A 152 -5.49 1.60 0.93
N LEU A 153 -6.17 2.44 1.72
CA LEU A 153 -6.42 3.85 1.37
C LEU A 153 -5.16 4.69 1.59
N ASP A 154 -4.47 4.47 2.71
CA ASP A 154 -3.24 5.20 3.03
C ASP A 154 -2.30 4.35 3.89
N ILE A 155 -1.04 4.70 3.84
CA ILE A 155 0.02 4.16 4.70
C ILE A 155 0.86 5.30 5.27
N HIS A 156 1.04 5.31 6.58
CA HIS A 156 2.03 6.14 7.25
C HIS A 156 3.17 5.26 7.76
N VAL A 157 4.40 5.67 7.47
CA VAL A 157 5.61 4.92 7.87
C VAL A 157 6.49 5.82 8.71
N THR A 158 6.95 5.33 9.84
CA THR A 158 7.87 6.05 10.72
C THR A 158 8.96 5.15 11.27
N THR A 159 10.13 5.74 11.51
CA THR A 159 11.25 5.11 12.22
C THR A 159 11.22 5.41 13.72
N THR A 160 10.32 6.28 14.18
CA THR A 160 10.22 6.70 15.59
C THR A 160 9.13 5.91 16.31
N ARG A 161 9.33 5.70 17.61
CA ARG A 161 8.35 5.07 18.51
C ARG A 161 7.21 6.04 18.88
N LYS A 162 6.55 6.63 17.88
CA LYS A 162 5.38 7.47 18.13
C LYS A 162 4.19 6.60 18.52
N HIS A 163 3.39 7.08 19.46
CA HIS A 163 2.13 6.45 19.82
C HIS A 163 1.11 6.58 18.67
N ASP A 164 0.20 5.64 18.55
CA ASP A 164 -0.78 5.58 17.46
C ASP A 164 -1.68 6.81 17.42
N THR A 165 -2.04 7.34 18.59
CA THR A 165 -2.81 8.59 18.73
C THR A 165 -2.09 9.83 18.17
N GLN A 166 -0.76 9.81 18.05
CA GLN A 166 0.02 10.91 17.44
C GLN A 166 0.08 10.82 15.90
N ILE A 167 -0.09 9.62 15.35
CA ILE A 167 -0.02 9.35 13.92
C ILE A 167 -1.41 9.44 13.27
N ALA A 168 -2.42 8.89 13.91
CA ALA A 168 -3.79 8.80 13.40
C ALA A 168 -4.37 10.14 12.88
N PRO A 169 -4.20 11.29 13.58
CA PRO A 169 -4.74 12.55 13.09
C PRO A 169 -4.27 12.95 11.69
N GLN A 170 -2.99 12.68 11.36
CA GLN A 170 -2.45 12.98 10.03
C GLN A 170 -3.05 12.07 8.95
N VAL A 171 -3.24 10.79 9.28
CA VAL A 171 -3.82 9.81 8.36
C VAL A 171 -5.28 10.16 8.10
N VAL A 172 -6.05 10.47 9.13
CA VAL A 172 -7.46 10.85 9.01
C VAL A 172 -7.62 12.14 8.20
N LYS A 173 -6.87 13.19 8.51
CA LYS A 173 -6.95 14.47 7.77
C LYS A 173 -6.71 14.31 6.27
N ARG A 174 -5.69 13.50 5.90
CA ARG A 174 -5.36 13.30 4.48
C ARG A 174 -6.44 12.58 3.70
N ASN A 175 -7.26 11.78 4.38
CA ASN A 175 -8.23 10.88 3.76
C ASN A 175 -9.67 11.20 4.16
N ALA A 176 -9.92 12.34 4.80
CA ALA A 176 -11.21 12.69 5.40
C ALA A 176 -12.37 12.56 4.39
N ALA A 177 -12.16 12.99 3.15
CA ALA A 177 -13.18 12.90 2.10
C ALA A 177 -13.56 11.45 1.69
N SER A 178 -12.75 10.47 2.06
CA SER A 178 -12.95 9.04 1.72
C SER A 178 -13.41 8.21 2.92
N ILE A 179 -13.62 8.83 4.09
CA ILE A 179 -13.96 8.14 5.33
C ILE A 179 -15.35 8.58 5.78
N THR A 180 -16.26 7.64 6.00
CA THR A 180 -17.55 7.87 6.66
C THR A 180 -17.55 7.34 8.09
N VAL A 181 -16.89 6.20 8.30
CA VAL A 181 -16.74 5.55 9.59
C VAL A 181 -15.28 5.19 9.81
N LEU A 182 -14.74 5.56 10.97
CA LEU A 182 -13.38 5.21 11.37
C LEU A 182 -13.43 4.22 12.54
N THR A 183 -12.98 2.99 12.31
CA THR A 183 -12.82 1.97 13.36
C THR A 183 -11.36 1.86 13.77
N GLY A 184 -11.12 1.64 15.04
CA GLY A 184 -9.77 1.45 15.61
C GLY A 184 -9.83 0.72 16.93
N ASP A 185 -8.71 0.16 17.36
CA ASP A 185 -8.61 -0.49 18.65
C ASP A 185 -8.55 0.53 19.82
N LYS A 186 -8.49 0.04 21.07
CA LYS A 186 -8.35 0.88 22.28
C LYS A 186 -7.03 1.71 22.29
N GLY A 187 -6.05 1.36 21.46
CA GLY A 187 -4.80 2.12 21.30
C GLY A 187 -5.03 3.50 20.70
N TYR A 188 -6.10 3.65 19.91
CA TYR A 188 -6.52 4.90 19.27
C TYR A 188 -7.49 5.72 20.12
N ASP A 189 -7.80 5.32 21.36
CA ASP A 189 -8.71 6.07 22.25
C ASP A 189 -8.09 7.41 22.67
N ASP A 190 -8.42 8.44 21.92
CA ASP A 190 -8.01 9.84 22.17
C ASP A 190 -9.16 10.78 21.81
N GLN A 191 -9.49 11.69 22.73
CA GLN A 191 -10.56 12.68 22.56
C GLN A 191 -10.26 13.66 21.41
N LYS A 192 -8.98 13.98 21.19
CA LYS A 192 -8.58 14.86 20.07
C LYS A 192 -8.85 14.18 18.73
N LEU A 193 -8.54 12.88 18.61
CA LEU A 193 -8.83 12.11 17.40
C LEU A 193 -10.34 11.99 17.16
N ARG A 194 -11.13 11.73 18.21
CA ARG A 194 -12.61 11.65 18.10
C ARG A 194 -13.23 12.99 17.67
N ARG A 195 -12.73 14.11 18.23
CA ARG A 195 -13.18 15.44 17.84
C ARG A 195 -12.82 15.71 16.38
N LEU A 196 -11.57 15.48 16.00
CA LEU A 196 -11.10 15.64 14.63
C LEU A 196 -11.96 14.83 13.65
N ALA A 197 -12.30 13.59 13.96
CA ALA A 197 -13.14 12.77 13.09
C ALA A 197 -14.53 13.42 12.91
N ARG A 198 -15.18 13.85 14.02
CA ARG A 198 -16.49 14.51 13.95
C ARG A 198 -16.45 15.84 13.20
N ASP A 199 -15.37 16.61 13.34
CA ASP A 199 -15.18 17.89 12.62
C ASP A 199 -15.09 17.69 11.09
N HIS A 200 -14.87 16.45 10.65
CA HIS A 200 -14.88 16.04 9.23
C HIS A 200 -16.05 15.13 8.87
N ASP A 201 -17.14 15.14 9.65
CA ASP A 201 -18.34 14.30 9.47
C ASP A 201 -18.07 12.79 9.48
N ILE A 202 -16.97 12.37 10.10
CA ILE A 202 -16.59 10.97 10.26
C ILE A 202 -17.12 10.44 11.60
N ARG A 203 -17.84 9.29 11.57
CA ARG A 203 -18.29 8.59 12.78
C ARG A 203 -17.13 7.79 13.39
N PRO A 204 -16.56 8.17 14.55
CA PRO A 204 -15.49 7.40 15.21
C PRO A 204 -16.08 6.22 15.99
N LEU A 205 -15.76 5.00 15.59
CA LEU A 205 -16.06 3.75 16.29
C LEU A 205 -14.79 3.17 16.89
N ILE A 206 -14.35 3.75 17.98
CA ILE A 206 -13.15 3.36 18.73
C ILE A 206 -13.60 3.00 20.14
N LYS A 207 -13.22 1.83 20.67
CA LYS A 207 -13.53 1.48 22.06
C LYS A 207 -12.78 2.38 23.02
N HIS A 208 -13.45 2.78 24.10
CA HIS A 208 -12.79 3.49 25.20
C HIS A 208 -11.95 2.53 26.03
N ARG A 209 -10.86 3.04 26.57
CA ARG A 209 -10.14 2.38 27.67
C ARG A 209 -11.03 2.42 28.92
N GLU A 210 -11.24 1.26 29.53
CA GLU A 210 -12.25 1.10 30.60
C GLU A 210 -11.69 1.49 31.95
N PHE A 211 -11.54 2.78 32.20
CA PHE A 211 -11.15 3.31 33.52
C PHE A 211 -12.34 3.56 34.45
N THR A 212 -13.56 3.72 33.91
CA THR A 212 -14.77 4.03 34.64
C THR A 212 -15.96 3.19 34.19
N SER A 213 -17.01 3.08 35.01
CA SER A 213 -18.28 2.45 34.62
C SER A 213 -18.93 3.11 33.42
N LEU A 214 -18.76 4.43 33.26
CA LEU A 214 -19.24 5.20 32.12
C LEU A 214 -18.58 4.73 30.78
N HIS A 215 -17.28 4.46 30.80
CA HIS A 215 -16.57 3.92 29.60
C HIS A 215 -17.11 2.54 29.22
N LYS A 216 -17.42 1.69 30.22
CA LYS A 216 -18.04 0.38 29.97
C LYS A 216 -19.43 0.54 29.34
N ALA A 217 -20.23 1.46 29.84
CA ALA A 217 -21.56 1.73 29.30
C ALA A 217 -21.51 2.27 27.87
N TRP A 218 -20.57 3.14 27.54
CA TRP A 218 -20.36 3.60 26.16
C TRP A 218 -19.90 2.47 25.23
N ASN A 219 -18.97 1.64 25.67
CA ASN A 219 -18.51 0.48 24.88
C ASN A 219 -19.65 -0.53 24.64
N ALA A 220 -20.57 -0.70 25.59
CA ALA A 220 -21.73 -1.58 25.45
C ALA A 220 -22.76 -1.09 24.41
N ARG A 221 -22.81 0.24 24.16
CA ARG A 221 -23.68 0.87 23.16
C ARG A 221 -23.04 0.98 21.77
N LEU A 222 -21.79 0.56 21.65
CA LEU A 222 -21.07 0.65 20.39
C LEU A 222 -21.66 -0.36 19.39
N ASP A 223 -21.78 0.06 18.13
CA ASP A 223 -22.18 -0.81 17.04
C ASP A 223 -21.11 -1.89 16.83
N ASN A 224 -21.37 -3.07 17.37
CA ASN A 224 -20.38 -4.17 17.39
C ASN A 224 -20.13 -4.73 15.98
N ASP A 225 -21.10 -4.73 15.08
CA ASP A 225 -20.94 -5.28 13.73
C ASP A 225 -19.99 -4.41 12.91
N LEU A 226 -20.19 -3.09 12.95
CA LEU A 226 -19.28 -2.15 12.32
C LEU A 226 -17.92 -2.13 13.01
N TYR A 227 -17.89 -2.16 14.36
CA TYR A 227 -16.64 -2.15 15.11
C TYR A 227 -15.77 -3.38 14.80
N ASN A 228 -16.36 -4.57 14.69
CA ASN A 228 -15.64 -5.80 14.41
C ASN A 228 -15.01 -5.82 13.01
N ARG A 229 -15.47 -4.99 12.09
CA ARG A 229 -14.83 -4.82 10.79
C ARG A 229 -13.40 -4.31 10.87
N ARG A 230 -12.97 -3.71 12.02
CA ARG A 230 -11.57 -3.38 12.27
C ARG A 230 -10.61 -4.55 12.04
N ASN A 231 -11.08 -5.81 12.28
CA ASN A 231 -10.26 -7.01 12.10
C ASN A 231 -9.77 -7.18 10.64
N MET A 232 -10.42 -6.52 9.67
CA MET A 232 -9.95 -6.50 8.29
C MET A 232 -8.57 -5.86 8.15
N ASN A 233 -8.19 -4.92 9.04
CA ASN A 233 -6.85 -4.37 9.05
C ASN A 233 -5.79 -5.42 9.39
N GLU A 234 -6.06 -6.27 10.38
CA GLU A 234 -5.17 -7.38 10.74
C GLU A 234 -5.03 -8.35 9.56
N THR A 235 -6.15 -8.66 8.89
CA THR A 235 -6.17 -9.48 7.68
C THR A 235 -5.33 -8.88 6.55
N VAL A 236 -5.48 -7.57 6.28
CA VAL A 236 -4.70 -6.88 5.25
C VAL A 236 -3.23 -6.81 5.61
N ASN A 237 -2.89 -6.49 6.87
CA ASN A 237 -1.51 -6.50 7.36
C ASN A 237 -0.88 -7.89 7.20
N ALA A 238 -1.59 -8.94 7.58
CA ALA A 238 -1.13 -10.33 7.43
C ALA A 238 -0.94 -10.70 5.95
N ALA A 239 -1.90 -10.37 5.08
CA ALA A 239 -1.83 -10.64 3.65
C ALA A 239 -0.64 -9.93 2.98
N ILE A 240 -0.37 -8.66 3.32
CA ILE A 240 0.79 -7.91 2.81
C ILE A 240 2.09 -8.56 3.29
N LYS A 241 2.19 -8.93 4.56
CA LYS A 241 3.38 -9.58 5.12
C LYS A 241 3.61 -10.96 4.54
N GLN A 242 2.56 -11.77 4.42
CA GLN A 242 2.64 -13.12 3.84
C GLN A 242 3.09 -13.06 2.37
N LYS A 243 2.53 -12.14 1.60
CA LYS A 243 2.78 -12.05 0.16
C LYS A 243 4.12 -11.40 -0.18
N PHE A 244 4.52 -10.36 0.53
CA PHE A 244 5.69 -9.53 0.20
C PHE A 244 6.82 -9.63 1.24
N GLY A 245 6.65 -10.45 2.27
CA GLY A 245 7.56 -10.57 3.40
C GLY A 245 7.34 -9.48 4.46
N ALA A 246 7.55 -9.87 5.72
CA ALA A 246 7.44 -8.99 6.89
C ALA A 246 8.63 -8.03 7.05
N PHE A 247 9.45 -7.88 6.03
CA PHE A 247 10.67 -7.08 6.06
C PHE A 247 10.80 -6.19 4.82
N VAL A 248 11.66 -5.17 4.90
CA VAL A 248 12.05 -4.31 3.78
C VAL A 248 13.48 -4.64 3.34
N ARG A 249 13.70 -4.70 2.03
CA ARG A 249 15.00 -5.01 1.42
C ARG A 249 15.86 -3.77 1.18
N SER A 250 15.24 -2.61 1.10
CA SER A 250 15.93 -1.34 0.86
C SER A 250 16.78 -0.94 2.06
N ARG A 251 18.01 -0.46 1.83
CA ARG A 251 18.93 -0.04 2.91
C ARG A 251 18.66 1.37 3.41
N ARG A 252 18.40 2.33 2.48
CA ARG A 252 18.14 3.72 2.84
C ARG A 252 16.71 3.89 3.35
N TRP A 253 16.51 4.63 4.44
CA TRP A 253 15.22 4.81 5.11
C TRP A 253 14.11 5.32 4.17
N TRP A 254 14.41 6.30 3.32
CA TRP A 254 13.43 6.83 2.37
C TRP A 254 13.06 5.84 1.25
N LYS A 255 13.96 4.92 0.87
CA LYS A 255 13.64 3.79 -0.03
C LYS A 255 12.75 2.76 0.66
N GLN A 256 12.97 2.53 1.96
CA GLN A 256 12.15 1.62 2.75
C GLN A 256 10.69 2.08 2.77
N PHE A 257 10.47 3.39 2.93
CA PHE A 257 9.12 3.97 2.88
C PHE A 257 8.47 3.76 1.51
N ARG A 258 9.18 4.01 0.42
CA ARG A 258 8.70 3.78 -0.94
C ARG A 258 8.38 2.31 -1.21
N GLU A 259 9.22 1.40 -0.71
CA GLU A 259 9.01 -0.05 -0.84
C GLU A 259 7.72 -0.49 -0.17
N LEU A 260 7.41 0.03 1.01
CA LEU A 260 6.16 -0.26 1.71
C LEU A 260 4.93 0.29 0.97
N VAL A 261 5.03 1.50 0.41
CA VAL A 261 3.94 2.04 -0.43
C VAL A 261 3.72 1.18 -1.68
N ILE A 262 4.78 0.70 -2.34
CA ILE A 262 4.65 -0.22 -3.49
C ILE A 262 3.95 -1.51 -3.09
N LYS A 263 4.23 -2.08 -1.92
CA LYS A 263 3.52 -3.27 -1.43
C LYS A 263 2.01 -3.01 -1.34
N CYS A 264 1.60 -1.84 -0.85
CA CYS A 264 0.19 -1.44 -0.78
C CYS A 264 -0.42 -1.22 -2.18
N VAL A 265 0.28 -0.56 -3.10
CA VAL A 265 -0.17 -0.38 -4.49
C VAL A 265 -0.41 -1.73 -5.16
N VAL A 266 0.56 -2.65 -5.05
CA VAL A 266 0.45 -3.99 -5.63
C VAL A 266 -0.69 -4.77 -4.99
N HIS A 267 -0.89 -4.63 -3.68
CA HIS A 267 -2.03 -5.22 -2.98
C HIS A 267 -3.36 -4.71 -3.55
N ASN A 268 -3.54 -3.40 -3.72
CA ASN A 268 -4.76 -2.81 -4.26
C ASN A 268 -5.04 -3.29 -5.70
N VAL A 269 -4.01 -3.32 -6.56
CA VAL A 269 -4.16 -3.84 -7.93
C VAL A 269 -4.62 -5.31 -7.92
N ASP A 270 -4.07 -6.13 -7.04
CA ASP A 270 -4.47 -7.52 -6.92
C ASP A 270 -5.90 -7.69 -6.39
N ARG A 271 -6.34 -6.81 -5.48
CA ARG A 271 -7.72 -6.78 -5.01
C ARG A 271 -8.69 -6.41 -6.13
N ALA A 272 -8.37 -5.35 -6.90
CA ALA A 272 -9.18 -4.95 -8.04
C ALA A 272 -9.33 -6.08 -9.08
N LEU A 273 -8.24 -6.81 -9.36
CA LEU A 273 -8.28 -7.96 -10.27
C LEU A 273 -9.10 -9.13 -9.71
N ALA A 274 -9.09 -9.36 -8.40
CA ALA A 274 -9.88 -10.42 -7.77
C ALA A 274 -11.38 -10.10 -7.87
N ILE A 275 -11.79 -8.89 -7.50
CA ILE A 275 -13.18 -8.45 -7.57
C ILE A 275 -13.71 -8.52 -9.02
N SER A 276 -12.94 -8.03 -10.00
CA SER A 276 -13.35 -8.11 -11.41
C SER A 276 -13.47 -9.54 -11.95
N CYS A 277 -12.77 -10.52 -11.37
CA CYS A 277 -12.93 -11.93 -11.74
C CYS A 277 -14.18 -12.54 -11.12
N GLU A 278 -14.50 -12.21 -9.88
CA GLU A 278 -15.71 -12.66 -9.18
C GLU A 278 -16.99 -12.17 -9.90
N GLU A 279 -17.00 -10.92 -10.37
CA GLU A 279 -18.12 -10.36 -11.14
C GLU A 279 -18.35 -11.08 -12.48
N VAL A 280 -17.28 -11.48 -13.17
CA VAL A 280 -17.37 -12.20 -14.46
C VAL A 280 -17.86 -13.63 -14.25
N ASP A 281 -17.45 -14.31 -13.19
CA ASP A 281 -17.91 -15.67 -12.89
C ASP A 281 -19.37 -15.69 -12.43
N CYS A 282 -19.82 -14.69 -11.63
CA CYS A 282 -21.23 -14.54 -11.25
C CYS A 282 -22.15 -14.20 -12.42
N SER A 283 -21.65 -13.58 -13.49
CA SER A 283 -22.46 -13.25 -14.68
C SER A 283 -22.63 -14.41 -15.67
N ARG A 284 -22.00 -15.57 -15.39
CA ARG A 284 -22.09 -16.80 -16.22
C ARG A 284 -23.08 -17.83 -15.69
N PHE A 285 -23.72 -17.58 -14.58
CA PHE A 285 -24.81 -18.35 -13.99
C PHE A 285 -26.10 -17.51 -13.93
#